data_25255df21acabd065149fc997e299886
#
_entry.id   25255df21acabd065149fc997e299886
#
_cell.length_a   1.000
_cell.length_b   1.000
_cell.length_c   1.000
_cell.angle_alpha   90.00
_cell.angle_beta   90.00
_cell.angle_gamma   90.00
#
_symmetry.space_group_name_H-M   'P 1'
#
loop_
_entity.id
_entity.type
_entity.pdbx_description
1 polymer ?
#
loop_
_entity_poly.entity_id
_entity_poly.type
_entity_poly.pdbx_seq_one_letter_code
_entity_poly.pdbx_strand_id
1 'polypeptide(L)'
;FGNQLETMTNGQSPANLDASILPVMELCDQPLLLTDAHGVILQYNQLAEDLLKVCELTSASLWQIFPNSVVKRIMEGNDLFEKSVTISGMATKISTRAVKINGQVTGFYIRISDQLRALSKDTSYFEGIIGTSPAISEVQRMIRRIADSPTPVLITGETGTGKELIARAIHEQSRRSKYPFVAINCSSIPDNLFESELFGYEEGSFTGAKKGGKIGKIEMAQGGTLFLDEIGEMPLFAQPKLLRILQEYELERVGSNKKIHLDIR
;
A
#
# COMPACT_ATOMS: atom_id res chain seq x y z
N PHE A 1 6.29 16.39 -5.38
CA PHE A 1 5.23 16.84 -4.46
C PHE A 1 5.39 18.32 -4.10
N GLY A 2 6.61 18.79 -3.74
CA GLY A 2 6.85 20.19 -3.45
C GLY A 2 6.48 21.16 -4.59
N ASN A 3 6.76 20.78 -5.84
CA ASN A 3 6.43 21.60 -7.01
C ASN A 3 4.93 21.63 -7.34
N GLN A 4 4.14 20.64 -6.93
CA GLN A 4 2.69 20.64 -7.15
C GLN A 4 1.95 21.52 -6.14
N LEU A 5 2.45 21.65 -4.92
CA LEU A 5 1.92 22.59 -3.93
C LEU A 5 2.21 24.05 -4.30
N GLU A 6 3.40 24.34 -4.88
CA GLU A 6 3.72 25.69 -5.39
C GLU A 6 2.82 26.14 -6.53
N THR A 7 2.37 25.22 -7.39
CA THR A 7 1.42 25.53 -8.48
C THR A 7 -0.02 25.75 -7.99
N MET A 8 -0.41 25.14 -6.88
CA MET A 8 -1.74 25.31 -6.30
C MET A 8 -1.88 26.56 -5.41
N THR A 9 -0.75 27.12 -4.92
CA THR A 9 -0.75 28.30 -4.03
C THR A 9 -0.57 29.63 -4.76
N ASN A 10 -0.56 29.64 -6.09
CA ASN A 10 -0.39 30.87 -6.88
C ASN A 10 -1.48 31.90 -6.57
N GLY A 11 -1.20 32.77 -5.60
CA GLY A 11 -1.93 34.00 -5.34
C GLY A 11 -2.88 34.02 -4.14
N GLN A 12 -2.96 32.97 -3.32
CA GLN A 12 -3.79 32.96 -2.11
C GLN A 12 -2.95 32.90 -0.83
N SER A 13 -3.32 33.69 0.18
CA SER A 13 -2.76 33.60 1.53
C SER A 13 -3.07 32.23 2.15
N PRO A 14 -2.17 31.61 2.96
CA PRO A 14 -2.43 30.35 3.66
C PRO A 14 -3.70 30.37 4.51
N ALA A 15 -4.11 31.52 5.03
CA ALA A 15 -5.37 31.70 5.76
C ALA A 15 -6.63 31.53 4.86
N ASN A 16 -6.48 31.62 3.53
CA ASN A 16 -7.52 31.40 2.53
C ASN A 16 -7.35 30.11 1.73
N LEU A 17 -6.42 29.25 2.14
CA LEU A 17 -6.26 27.91 1.60
C LEU A 17 -7.38 27.04 2.16
N ASP A 18 -8.51 27.14 1.48
CA ASP A 18 -9.76 26.43 1.74
C ASP A 18 -9.56 24.90 1.87
N ALA A 19 -10.61 24.25 2.37
CA ALA A 19 -10.81 22.80 2.53
C ALA A 19 -10.33 21.91 1.36
N SER A 20 -9.87 22.48 0.26
CA SER A 20 -9.35 21.79 -0.93
C SER A 20 -7.95 21.19 -0.75
N ILE A 21 -7.12 21.66 0.20
CA ILE A 21 -5.77 21.13 0.43
C ILE A 21 -5.79 19.92 1.38
N LEU A 22 -6.71 19.87 2.32
CA LEU A 22 -6.81 18.77 3.28
C LEU A 22 -6.92 17.40 2.59
N PRO A 23 -7.76 17.18 1.57
CA PRO A 23 -7.80 15.90 0.86
C PRO A 23 -6.47 15.50 0.22
N VAL A 24 -5.68 16.49 -0.24
CA VAL A 24 -4.35 16.23 -0.82
C VAL A 24 -3.33 15.88 0.26
N MET A 25 -3.42 16.52 1.43
CA MET A 25 -2.57 16.20 2.59
C MET A 25 -2.87 14.80 3.14
N GLU A 26 -4.13 14.36 3.13
CA GLU A 26 -4.54 13.02 3.56
C GLU A 26 -4.03 11.90 2.63
N LEU A 27 -3.74 12.20 1.36
CA LEU A 27 -3.12 11.25 0.44
C LEU A 27 -1.62 11.03 0.70
N CYS A 28 -1.00 11.86 1.56
CA CYS A 28 0.40 11.70 1.93
C CYS A 28 0.57 10.60 2.98
N ASP A 29 1.62 9.83 2.80
CA ASP A 29 2.01 8.70 3.68
C ASP A 29 2.88 9.14 4.88
N GLN A 30 3.03 10.44 5.10
CA GLN A 30 3.81 11.02 6.20
C GLN A 30 3.01 12.09 6.94
N PRO A 31 3.27 12.27 8.25
CA PRO A 31 2.70 13.35 9.04
C PRO A 31 3.06 14.71 8.46
N LEU A 32 2.03 15.52 8.19
CA LEU A 32 2.17 16.85 7.59
C LEU A 32 1.47 17.91 8.41
N LEU A 33 2.13 19.07 8.52
CA LEU A 33 1.58 20.27 9.11
C LEU A 33 1.75 21.44 8.13
N LEU A 34 0.74 22.30 8.06
CA LEU A 34 0.79 23.59 7.40
C LEU A 34 0.55 24.69 8.45
N THR A 35 1.40 25.72 8.46
CA THR A 35 1.28 26.81 9.43
C THR A 35 1.18 28.17 8.72
N ASP A 36 0.78 29.18 9.47
CA ASP A 36 0.92 30.58 9.07
C ASP A 36 2.37 31.07 9.24
N ALA A 37 2.62 32.36 8.93
CA ALA A 37 3.91 33.01 9.08
C ALA A 37 4.38 33.13 10.55
N HIS A 38 3.49 32.98 11.52
CA HIS A 38 3.78 33.05 12.95
C HIS A 38 4.00 31.67 13.58
N GLY A 39 3.86 30.60 12.77
CA GLY A 39 4.02 29.22 13.23
C GLY A 39 2.79 28.64 13.92
N VAL A 40 1.60 29.25 13.71
CA VAL A 40 0.33 28.69 14.16
C VAL A 40 -0.13 27.66 13.15
N ILE A 41 -0.51 26.46 13.59
CA ILE A 41 -0.95 25.38 12.72
C ILE A 41 -2.33 25.69 12.17
N LEU A 42 -2.41 25.74 10.84
CA LEU A 42 -3.65 26.00 10.08
C LEU A 42 -4.32 24.68 9.65
N GLN A 43 -3.52 23.71 9.19
CA GLN A 43 -4.00 22.42 8.70
C GLN A 43 -2.97 21.32 9.01
N TYR A 44 -3.46 20.09 9.13
CA TYR A 44 -2.66 18.89 9.33
C TYR A 44 -3.41 17.67 8.79
N ASN A 45 -2.68 16.58 8.51
CA ASN A 45 -3.30 15.32 8.13
C ASN A 45 -3.47 14.39 9.34
N GLN A 46 -4.29 13.34 9.21
CA GLN A 46 -4.58 12.39 10.27
C GLN A 46 -3.31 11.75 10.86
N LEU A 47 -2.29 11.51 10.03
CA LEU A 47 -1.02 10.96 10.49
C LEU A 47 -0.26 11.90 11.44
N ALA A 48 -0.39 13.22 11.28
CA ALA A 48 0.20 14.20 12.18
C ALA A 48 -0.54 14.23 13.52
N GLU A 49 -1.86 14.14 13.52
CA GLU A 49 -2.69 14.04 14.73
C GLU A 49 -2.33 12.79 15.54
N ASP A 50 -2.28 11.63 14.89
CA ASP A 50 -1.92 10.35 15.51
C ASP A 50 -0.51 10.37 16.12
N LEU A 51 0.45 11.03 15.44
CA LEU A 51 1.84 11.09 15.88
C LEU A 51 1.99 12.00 17.10
N LEU A 52 1.41 13.19 17.03
CA LEU A 52 1.61 14.23 18.02
C LEU A 52 0.76 14.02 19.26
N LYS A 53 -0.33 13.23 19.19
CA LYS A 53 -1.26 12.91 20.29
C LYS A 53 -1.77 14.15 21.03
N VAL A 54 -1.85 15.28 20.35
CA VAL A 54 -2.39 16.54 20.85
C VAL A 54 -3.83 16.63 20.39
N CYS A 55 -4.77 16.67 21.33
CA CYS A 55 -6.16 16.98 21.02
C CYS A 55 -6.21 18.43 20.49
N GLU A 56 -6.77 18.63 19.30
CA GLU A 56 -6.90 19.93 18.64
C GLU A 56 -5.55 20.58 18.28
N LEU A 57 -4.88 20.06 17.25
CA LEU A 57 -3.70 20.70 16.65
C LEU A 57 -4.02 22.03 15.96
N THR A 58 -5.29 22.23 15.54
CA THR A 58 -5.72 23.51 14.94
C THR A 58 -5.54 24.65 15.95
N SER A 59 -4.81 25.68 15.55
CA SER A 59 -4.43 26.81 16.37
C SER A 59 -3.31 26.54 17.42
N ALA A 60 -2.75 25.34 17.47
CA ALA A 60 -1.55 25.09 18.24
C ALA A 60 -0.33 25.77 17.59
N SER A 61 0.64 26.18 18.42
CA SER A 61 1.86 26.82 17.91
C SER A 61 3.00 25.80 17.77
N LEU A 62 3.84 25.95 16.76
CA LEU A 62 5.07 25.16 16.61
C LEU A 62 5.96 25.18 17.86
N TRP A 63 5.93 26.27 18.64
CA TRP A 63 6.68 26.41 19.88
C TRP A 63 6.25 25.43 20.97
N GLN A 64 5.03 24.90 20.90
CA GLN A 64 4.52 23.90 21.83
C GLN A 64 4.92 22.48 21.45
N ILE A 65 5.27 22.26 20.19
CA ILE A 65 5.51 20.93 19.62
C ILE A 65 7.01 20.67 19.42
N PHE A 66 7.73 21.68 18.92
CA PHE A 66 9.13 21.54 18.54
C PHE A 66 10.07 22.31 19.49
N PRO A 67 11.32 21.85 19.63
CA PRO A 67 12.34 22.59 20.39
C PRO A 67 12.54 24.01 19.88
N ASN A 68 12.70 24.98 20.78
CA ASN A 68 12.86 26.40 20.45
C ASN A 68 13.96 26.69 19.42
N SER A 69 15.09 25.96 19.48
CA SER A 69 16.20 26.11 18.52
C SER A 69 15.81 25.73 17.09
N VAL A 70 14.88 24.79 16.95
CA VAL A 70 14.37 24.33 15.65
C VAL A 70 13.36 25.34 15.11
N VAL A 71 12.41 25.76 15.96
CA VAL A 71 11.36 26.72 15.56
C VAL A 71 11.99 28.04 15.12
N LYS A 72 13.01 28.58 15.83
CA LYS A 72 13.75 29.79 15.41
C LYS A 72 14.25 29.65 13.98
N ARG A 73 14.88 28.53 13.63
CA ARG A 73 15.42 28.32 12.27
C ARG A 73 14.33 28.23 11.21
N ILE A 74 13.19 27.64 11.55
CA ILE A 74 12.01 27.62 10.66
C ILE A 74 11.51 29.04 10.42
N MET A 75 11.35 29.83 11.49
CA MET A 75 10.84 31.20 11.43
C MET A 75 11.77 32.16 10.69
N GLU A 76 13.08 31.88 10.66
CA GLU A 76 14.07 32.61 9.84
C GLU A 76 13.92 32.31 8.33
N GLY A 77 12.98 31.43 7.94
CA GLY A 77 12.73 31.02 6.56
C GLY A 77 13.78 30.05 6.01
N ASN A 78 14.55 29.40 6.88
CA ASN A 78 15.52 28.38 6.50
C ASN A 78 14.79 27.05 6.22
N ASP A 79 14.95 26.51 5.02
CA ASP A 79 14.51 25.15 4.70
C ASP A 79 15.38 24.16 5.48
N LEU A 80 14.74 23.27 6.22
CA LEU A 80 15.40 22.17 6.91
C LEU A 80 15.16 20.87 6.12
N PHE A 81 16.20 20.07 5.98
CA PHE A 81 16.08 18.76 5.33
C PHE A 81 16.57 17.67 6.27
N GLU A 82 15.71 16.69 6.55
CA GLU A 82 16.00 15.51 7.39
C GLU A 82 16.67 15.87 8.74
N LYS A 83 16.31 16.99 9.34
CA LYS A 83 16.85 17.46 10.61
C LYS A 83 16.32 16.60 11.75
N SER A 84 17.22 15.96 12.50
CA SER A 84 16.85 15.21 13.69
C SER A 84 16.36 16.14 14.80
N VAL A 85 15.20 15.80 15.37
CA VAL A 85 14.53 16.51 16.46
C VAL A 85 13.91 15.50 17.42
N THR A 86 13.72 15.92 18.69
CA THR A 86 12.96 15.12 19.65
C THR A 86 11.59 15.78 19.85
N ILE A 87 10.52 15.04 19.60
CA ILE A 87 9.13 15.49 19.81
C ILE A 87 8.49 14.54 20.82
N SER A 88 7.99 15.06 21.91
CA SER A 88 7.34 14.25 22.98
C SER A 88 8.20 13.05 23.45
N GLY A 89 9.53 13.23 23.51
CA GLY A 89 10.47 12.17 23.90
C GLY A 89 10.84 11.19 22.78
N MET A 90 10.30 11.33 21.58
CA MET A 90 10.61 10.49 20.41
C MET A 90 11.59 11.17 19.48
N ALA A 91 12.64 10.46 19.08
CA ALA A 91 13.59 10.93 18.07
C ALA A 91 12.94 10.82 16.68
N THR A 92 12.77 11.96 16.03
CA THR A 92 12.17 12.07 14.70
C THR A 92 13.06 12.89 13.77
N LYS A 93 12.77 12.89 12.49
CA LYS A 93 13.37 13.84 11.54
C LYS A 93 12.30 14.74 10.98
N ILE A 94 12.62 15.98 10.76
CA ILE A 94 11.73 16.94 10.10
C ILE A 94 12.37 17.50 8.83
N SER A 95 11.52 17.77 7.86
CA SER A 95 11.85 18.58 6.69
C SER A 95 10.86 19.72 6.61
N THR A 96 11.36 20.94 6.43
CA THR A 96 10.52 22.14 6.40
C THR A 96 10.79 22.93 5.13
N ARG A 97 9.76 23.60 4.64
CA ARG A 97 9.87 24.54 3.53
C ARG A 97 9.01 25.77 3.80
N ALA A 98 9.59 26.96 3.57
CA ALA A 98 8.85 28.20 3.65
C ALA A 98 7.92 28.34 2.43
N VAL A 99 6.65 28.67 2.67
CA VAL A 99 5.67 29.03 1.64
C VAL A 99 5.78 30.53 1.42
N LYS A 100 6.11 30.94 0.19
CA LYS A 100 6.33 32.36 -0.17
C LYS A 100 5.31 32.79 -1.21
N ILE A 101 4.66 33.94 -0.95
CA ILE A 101 3.79 34.63 -1.92
C ILE A 101 4.38 36.00 -2.16
N ASN A 102 4.63 36.35 -3.41
CA ASN A 102 5.27 37.62 -3.80
C ASN A 102 6.59 37.90 -3.05
N GLY A 103 7.35 36.84 -2.77
CA GLY A 103 8.65 36.94 -2.07
C GLY A 103 8.56 37.07 -0.54
N GLN A 104 7.36 37.19 0.03
CA GLN A 104 7.14 37.23 1.47
C GLN A 104 6.75 35.84 1.99
N VAL A 105 7.31 35.42 3.13
CA VAL A 105 6.96 34.18 3.81
C VAL A 105 5.56 34.32 4.41
N THR A 106 4.66 33.48 3.96
CA THR A 106 3.25 33.45 4.41
C THR A 106 2.92 32.27 5.29
N GLY A 107 3.82 31.29 5.35
CA GLY A 107 3.65 30.11 6.19
C GLY A 107 4.77 29.09 6.00
N PHE A 108 4.62 27.94 6.64
CA PHE A 108 5.58 26.86 6.57
C PHE A 108 4.89 25.53 6.38
N TYR A 109 5.45 24.73 5.52
CA TYR A 109 5.11 23.32 5.35
C TYR A 109 6.11 22.49 6.14
N ILE A 110 5.63 21.59 6.98
CA ILE A 110 6.47 20.75 7.83
C ILE A 110 6.07 19.30 7.62
N ARG A 111 7.03 18.48 7.24
CA ARG A 111 6.93 17.04 7.12
C ARG A 111 7.72 16.40 8.26
N ILE A 112 7.08 15.48 8.97
CA ILE A 112 7.71 14.76 10.06
C ILE A 112 7.96 13.32 9.58
N SER A 113 9.24 12.91 9.58
CA SER A 113 9.65 11.54 9.27
C SER A 113 9.83 10.79 10.59
N ASP A 114 8.85 9.96 10.95
CA ASP A 114 8.92 9.15 12.16
C ASP A 114 9.81 7.93 11.94
N GLN A 115 11.06 8.02 12.40
CA GLN A 115 11.99 6.89 12.37
C GLN A 115 11.55 5.73 13.28
N LEU A 116 10.82 6.00 14.35
CA LEU A 116 10.35 4.96 15.27
C LEU A 116 9.07 4.28 14.76
N ARG A 117 8.21 5.00 14.04
CA ARG A 117 7.06 4.40 13.37
C ARG A 117 7.50 3.58 12.14
N ALA A 118 8.56 4.00 11.46
CA ALA A 118 9.28 3.18 10.48
C ALA A 118 9.90 1.95 11.15
N LEU A 119 10.43 2.04 12.36
CA LEU A 119 11.06 0.93 13.07
C LEU A 119 10.07 0.09 13.90
N SER A 120 8.97 0.64 14.42
CA SER A 120 8.04 -0.10 15.29
C SER A 120 6.79 -0.66 14.58
N LYS A 121 6.42 -0.15 13.41
CA LYS A 121 5.49 -0.81 12.48
C LYS A 121 6.22 -1.55 11.33
N ASP A 122 7.48 -1.22 11.07
CA ASP A 122 8.29 -1.81 10.00
C ASP A 122 9.13 -3.02 10.40
N THR A 123 9.04 -3.47 11.65
CA THR A 123 9.51 -4.81 12.04
C THR A 123 8.42 -5.88 11.95
N SER A 124 7.36 -5.69 11.18
CA SER A 124 6.72 -6.83 10.57
C SER A 124 7.71 -7.35 9.52
N TYR A 125 8.54 -8.26 9.94
CA TYR A 125 9.42 -9.06 9.12
C TYR A 125 8.59 -9.57 7.95
N PHE A 126 8.84 -9.03 6.75
CA PHE A 126 8.38 -9.71 5.55
C PHE A 126 9.29 -10.92 5.44
N GLU A 127 8.83 -12.08 5.86
CA GLU A 127 9.61 -13.31 5.79
C GLU A 127 10.12 -13.48 4.35
N GLY A 128 11.43 -13.37 4.17
CA GLY A 128 12.08 -13.52 2.87
C GLY A 128 12.35 -12.24 2.06
N ILE A 129 11.79 -11.06 2.39
CA ILE A 129 12.15 -9.81 1.70
C ILE A 129 13.22 -9.07 2.50
N ILE A 130 14.48 -9.34 2.16
CA ILE A 130 15.64 -8.75 2.83
C ILE A 130 16.15 -7.57 2.03
N GLY A 131 16.32 -6.40 2.68
CA GLY A 131 16.91 -5.22 2.08
C GLY A 131 16.45 -3.92 2.72
N THR A 132 17.32 -2.92 2.66
CA THR A 132 17.11 -1.57 3.22
C THR A 132 17.21 -0.49 2.16
N SER A 133 17.29 -0.86 0.88
CA SER A 133 17.35 0.11 -0.20
C SER A 133 16.03 0.89 -0.30
N PRO A 134 16.06 2.14 -0.80
CA PRO A 134 14.84 2.94 -1.01
C PRO A 134 13.80 2.20 -1.88
N ALA A 135 14.25 1.45 -2.89
CA ALA A 135 13.37 0.67 -3.77
C ALA A 135 12.64 -0.45 -3.02
N ILE A 136 13.35 -1.21 -2.17
CA ILE A 136 12.74 -2.27 -1.35
C ILE A 136 11.80 -1.68 -0.31
N SER A 137 12.14 -0.56 0.32
CA SER A 137 11.27 0.14 1.26
C SER A 137 9.98 0.62 0.60
N GLU A 138 10.05 1.06 -0.66
CA GLU A 138 8.87 1.43 -1.46
C GLU A 138 7.97 0.23 -1.72
N VAL A 139 8.56 -0.92 -2.13
CA VAL A 139 7.82 -2.18 -2.34
C VAL A 139 7.12 -2.61 -1.06
N GLN A 140 7.83 -2.62 0.08
CA GLN A 140 7.27 -2.99 1.38
C GLN A 140 6.09 -2.07 1.78
N ARG A 141 6.20 -0.76 1.54
CA ARG A 141 5.13 0.21 1.77
C ARG A 141 3.91 -0.07 0.88
N MET A 142 4.16 -0.38 -0.40
CA MET A 142 3.10 -0.74 -1.34
C MET A 142 2.37 -2.02 -0.90
N ILE A 143 3.10 -3.07 -0.47
CA ILE A 143 2.53 -4.31 0.06
C ILE A 143 1.54 -4.00 1.19
N ARG A 144 1.96 -3.23 2.20
CA ARG A 144 1.08 -2.86 3.33
C ARG A 144 -0.18 -2.13 2.87
N ARG A 145 -0.04 -1.22 1.93
CA ARG A 145 -1.15 -0.42 1.41
C ARG A 145 -2.20 -1.25 0.69
N ILE A 146 -1.77 -2.29 -0.05
CA ILE A 146 -2.67 -3.12 -0.86
C ILE A 146 -3.10 -4.42 -0.17
N ALA A 147 -2.46 -4.79 0.95
CA ALA A 147 -2.70 -6.08 1.60
C ALA A 147 -4.18 -6.34 1.91
N ASP A 148 -4.88 -5.36 2.46
CA ASP A 148 -6.31 -5.48 2.83
C ASP A 148 -7.30 -5.20 1.70
N SER A 149 -6.81 -4.78 0.52
CA SER A 149 -7.68 -4.56 -0.64
C SER A 149 -8.16 -5.89 -1.22
N PRO A 150 -9.44 -6.05 -1.57
CA PRO A 150 -9.93 -7.24 -2.26
C PRO A 150 -9.53 -7.29 -3.74
N THR A 151 -8.98 -6.21 -4.28
CA THR A 151 -8.66 -6.07 -5.70
C THR A 151 -7.54 -7.02 -6.12
N PRO A 152 -7.63 -7.67 -7.29
CA PRO A 152 -6.53 -8.42 -7.87
C PRO A 152 -5.28 -7.56 -8.05
N VAL A 153 -4.09 -8.16 -7.86
CA VAL A 153 -2.80 -7.49 -7.96
C VAL A 153 -1.97 -8.12 -9.05
N LEU A 154 -1.46 -7.31 -9.97
CA LEU A 154 -0.48 -7.75 -10.96
C LEU A 154 0.93 -7.41 -10.45
N ILE A 155 1.78 -8.42 -10.32
CA ILE A 155 3.18 -8.30 -9.94
C ILE A 155 4.03 -8.48 -11.20
N THR A 156 4.78 -7.45 -11.58
CA THR A 156 5.65 -7.48 -12.75
C THR A 156 7.12 -7.43 -12.34
N GLY A 157 7.97 -8.10 -13.10
CA GLY A 157 9.41 -8.14 -12.87
C GLY A 157 10.07 -9.26 -13.65
N GLU A 158 11.38 -9.20 -13.82
CA GLU A 158 12.18 -10.24 -14.47
C GLU A 158 12.10 -11.58 -13.70
N THR A 159 12.48 -12.67 -14.36
CA THR A 159 12.58 -13.98 -13.72
C THR A 159 13.61 -13.94 -12.60
N GLY A 160 13.27 -14.54 -11.44
CA GLY A 160 14.16 -14.57 -10.29
C GLY A 160 14.16 -13.32 -9.40
N THR A 161 13.36 -12.29 -9.67
CA THR A 161 13.28 -11.06 -8.85
C THR A 161 12.49 -11.24 -7.55
N GLY A 162 11.96 -12.42 -7.26
CA GLY A 162 11.22 -12.69 -6.01
C GLY A 162 9.73 -12.37 -6.06
N LYS A 163 9.09 -12.42 -7.23
CA LYS A 163 7.64 -12.15 -7.39
C LYS A 163 6.77 -12.98 -6.43
N GLU A 164 7.09 -14.26 -6.23
CA GLU A 164 6.37 -15.13 -5.29
C GLU A 164 6.54 -14.65 -3.83
N LEU A 165 7.72 -14.17 -3.44
CA LEU A 165 7.94 -13.63 -2.10
C LEU A 165 7.07 -12.38 -1.86
N ILE A 166 6.92 -11.53 -2.88
CA ILE A 166 6.03 -10.36 -2.82
C ILE A 166 4.57 -10.81 -2.68
N ALA A 167 4.12 -11.78 -3.47
CA ALA A 167 2.76 -12.30 -3.41
C ALA A 167 2.44 -12.91 -2.03
N ARG A 168 3.39 -13.68 -1.48
CA ARG A 168 3.29 -14.26 -0.14
C ARG A 168 3.23 -13.19 0.94
N ALA A 169 4.08 -12.16 0.86
CA ALA A 169 4.08 -11.04 1.79
C ALA A 169 2.76 -10.24 1.75
N ILE A 170 2.16 -10.06 0.57
CA ILE A 170 0.82 -9.44 0.44
C ILE A 170 -0.24 -10.28 1.17
N HIS A 171 -0.19 -11.60 1.01
CA HIS A 171 -1.10 -12.53 1.68
C HIS A 171 -0.94 -12.48 3.21
N GLU A 172 0.29 -12.58 3.70
CA GLU A 172 0.62 -12.60 5.13
C GLU A 172 0.22 -11.31 5.86
N GLN A 173 0.28 -10.17 5.16
CA GLN A 173 -0.14 -8.87 5.69
C GLN A 173 -1.65 -8.60 5.54
N SER A 174 -2.40 -9.50 4.88
CA SER A 174 -3.82 -9.33 4.62
C SER A 174 -4.70 -9.93 5.73
N ARG A 175 -5.98 -9.60 5.71
CA ARG A 175 -7.00 -10.26 6.56
C ARG A 175 -7.16 -11.74 6.25
N ARG A 176 -6.63 -12.20 5.10
CA ARG A 176 -6.68 -13.60 4.64
C ARG A 176 -5.44 -14.41 5.06
N SER A 177 -4.53 -13.85 5.86
CA SER A 177 -3.26 -14.49 6.30
C SER A 177 -3.44 -15.84 7.00
N LYS A 178 -4.61 -16.10 7.60
CA LYS A 178 -4.93 -17.38 8.27
C LYS A 178 -5.58 -18.41 7.33
N TYR A 179 -5.83 -18.03 6.09
CA TYR A 179 -6.48 -18.87 5.08
C TYR A 179 -5.43 -19.39 4.08
N PRO A 180 -5.80 -20.32 3.18
CA PRO A 180 -4.85 -20.91 2.25
C PRO A 180 -4.18 -19.86 1.32
N PHE A 181 -2.88 -20.01 1.11
CA PHE A 181 -2.15 -19.40 0.00
C PHE A 181 -1.83 -20.49 -1.02
N VAL A 182 -2.50 -20.48 -2.16
CA VAL A 182 -2.33 -21.48 -3.21
C VAL A 182 -1.55 -20.85 -4.35
N ALA A 183 -0.30 -21.27 -4.52
CA ALA A 183 0.56 -20.85 -5.62
C ALA A 183 0.51 -21.88 -6.77
N ILE A 184 0.40 -21.39 -7.99
CA ILE A 184 0.41 -22.17 -9.22
C ILE A 184 1.37 -21.51 -10.19
N ASN A 185 2.34 -22.28 -10.68
CA ASN A 185 3.15 -21.84 -11.81
C ASN A 185 2.52 -22.38 -13.09
N CYS A 186 2.04 -21.49 -13.97
CA CYS A 186 1.32 -21.85 -15.18
C CYS A 186 2.20 -22.60 -16.18
N SER A 187 3.50 -22.32 -16.24
CA SER A 187 4.42 -23.01 -17.16
C SER A 187 4.76 -24.43 -16.73
N SER A 188 4.52 -24.78 -15.46
CA SER A 188 4.84 -26.10 -14.91
C SER A 188 3.79 -27.16 -15.17
N ILE A 189 2.59 -26.77 -15.63
CA ILE A 189 1.47 -27.68 -15.84
C ILE A 189 1.33 -28.01 -17.32
N PRO A 190 1.41 -29.30 -17.73
CA PRO A 190 1.15 -29.69 -19.10
C PRO A 190 -0.26 -29.27 -19.58
N ASP A 191 -0.38 -28.80 -20.81
CA ASP A 191 -1.64 -28.28 -21.38
C ASP A 191 -2.83 -29.24 -21.23
N ASN A 192 -2.61 -30.54 -21.46
CA ASN A 192 -3.64 -31.55 -21.34
C ASN A 192 -4.15 -31.80 -19.90
N LEU A 193 -3.40 -31.35 -18.90
CA LEU A 193 -3.78 -31.46 -17.49
C LEU A 193 -4.23 -30.11 -16.90
N PHE A 194 -4.00 -29.01 -17.63
CA PHE A 194 -4.16 -27.66 -17.12
C PHE A 194 -5.56 -27.39 -16.57
N GLU A 195 -6.60 -27.70 -17.36
CA GLU A 195 -7.97 -27.52 -16.89
C GLU A 195 -8.30 -28.37 -15.68
N SER A 196 -7.90 -29.62 -15.68
CA SER A 196 -8.21 -30.56 -14.60
C SER A 196 -7.49 -30.22 -13.29
N GLU A 197 -6.27 -29.66 -13.38
CA GLU A 197 -5.52 -29.21 -12.22
C GLU A 197 -6.06 -27.89 -11.67
N LEU A 198 -6.38 -26.94 -12.55
CA LEU A 198 -6.76 -25.60 -12.15
C LEU A 198 -8.23 -25.53 -11.69
N PHE A 199 -9.15 -26.07 -12.50
CA PHE A 199 -10.60 -25.97 -12.26
C PHE A 199 -11.19 -27.22 -11.57
N GLY A 200 -10.46 -28.35 -11.58
CA GLY A 200 -10.98 -29.62 -11.08
C GLY A 200 -11.95 -30.30 -12.07
N TYR A 201 -12.42 -31.49 -11.72
CA TYR A 201 -13.35 -32.27 -12.56
C TYR A 201 -14.28 -33.11 -11.75
N GLU A 202 -15.43 -33.42 -12.31
CA GLU A 202 -16.40 -34.40 -11.76
C GLU A 202 -16.13 -35.82 -12.27
N GLU A 203 -16.60 -36.80 -11.53
CA GLU A 203 -16.50 -38.22 -11.91
C GLU A 203 -17.07 -38.45 -13.32
N GLY A 204 -16.36 -39.19 -14.16
CA GLY A 204 -16.77 -39.52 -15.52
C GLY A 204 -16.61 -38.45 -16.58
N SER A 205 -15.97 -37.29 -16.26
CA SER A 205 -15.78 -36.20 -17.22
C SER A 205 -14.85 -36.52 -18.38
N PHE A 206 -13.96 -37.51 -18.22
CA PHE A 206 -13.07 -38.02 -19.27
C PHE A 206 -12.60 -39.45 -18.93
N THR A 207 -12.03 -40.14 -19.93
CA THR A 207 -11.42 -41.46 -19.72
C THR A 207 -10.24 -41.40 -18.77
N GLY A 208 -10.38 -42.07 -17.60
CA GLY A 208 -9.37 -42.03 -16.55
C GLY A 208 -9.67 -41.04 -15.40
N ALA A 209 -10.83 -40.36 -15.43
CA ALA A 209 -11.29 -39.57 -14.29
C ALA A 209 -11.47 -40.48 -13.04
N LYS A 210 -10.91 -40.02 -11.90
CA LYS A 210 -11.01 -40.75 -10.63
C LYS A 210 -12.46 -40.82 -10.14
N LYS A 211 -12.84 -41.90 -9.47
CA LYS A 211 -14.10 -41.97 -8.72
C LYS A 211 -14.13 -40.84 -7.68
N GLY A 212 -15.23 -40.08 -7.65
CA GLY A 212 -15.40 -38.91 -6.79
C GLY A 212 -14.82 -37.59 -7.35
N GLY A 213 -14.25 -37.59 -8.55
CA GLY A 213 -13.72 -36.39 -9.17
C GLY A 213 -12.43 -35.88 -8.54
N LYS A 214 -12.10 -34.57 -8.76
CA LYS A 214 -10.96 -33.87 -8.17
C LYS A 214 -11.29 -32.42 -7.96
N ILE A 215 -10.97 -31.90 -6.77
CA ILE A 215 -11.03 -30.48 -6.46
C ILE A 215 -9.86 -29.78 -7.16
N GLY A 216 -10.15 -28.66 -7.85
CA GLY A 216 -9.14 -27.85 -8.53
C GLY A 216 -8.40 -26.91 -7.59
N LYS A 217 -7.25 -26.42 -8.05
CA LYS A 217 -6.41 -25.49 -7.27
C LYS A 217 -7.11 -24.17 -6.92
N ILE A 218 -7.99 -23.68 -7.81
CA ILE A 218 -8.78 -22.46 -7.55
C ILE A 218 -9.72 -22.69 -6.36
N GLU A 219 -10.41 -23.79 -6.32
CA GLU A 219 -11.31 -24.12 -5.21
C GLU A 219 -10.56 -24.36 -3.90
N MET A 220 -9.33 -24.89 -3.96
CA MET A 220 -8.46 -25.05 -2.78
C MET A 220 -8.05 -23.71 -2.15
N ALA A 221 -8.09 -22.62 -2.92
CA ALA A 221 -7.79 -21.27 -2.42
C ALA A 221 -8.98 -20.61 -1.71
N GLN A 222 -10.12 -21.31 -1.55
CA GLN A 222 -11.31 -20.75 -0.94
C GLN A 222 -11.06 -20.08 0.41
N GLY A 223 -11.56 -18.85 0.58
CA GLY A 223 -11.31 -17.98 1.74
C GLY A 223 -9.96 -17.25 1.70
N GLY A 224 -9.02 -17.75 0.91
CA GLY A 224 -7.62 -17.34 0.89
C GLY A 224 -7.19 -16.53 -0.34
N THR A 225 -5.98 -16.83 -0.81
CA THR A 225 -5.32 -16.15 -1.93
C THR A 225 -4.85 -17.17 -2.96
N LEU A 226 -5.17 -16.90 -4.22
CA LEU A 226 -4.64 -17.61 -5.37
C LEU A 226 -3.52 -16.79 -6.01
N PHE A 227 -2.34 -17.35 -6.13
CA PHE A 227 -1.21 -16.76 -6.85
C PHE A 227 -0.95 -17.53 -8.13
N LEU A 228 -1.05 -16.85 -9.26
CA LEU A 228 -0.75 -17.41 -10.58
C LEU A 228 0.59 -16.84 -11.05
N ASP A 229 1.63 -17.65 -10.96
CA ASP A 229 2.95 -17.29 -11.49
C ASP A 229 3.01 -17.58 -12.99
N GLU A 230 3.81 -16.80 -13.71
CA GLU A 230 3.97 -16.89 -15.17
C GLU A 230 2.62 -16.94 -15.91
N ILE A 231 1.70 -16.03 -15.54
CA ILE A 231 0.34 -15.99 -16.10
C ILE A 231 0.33 -15.84 -17.64
N GLY A 232 1.39 -15.27 -18.21
CA GLY A 232 1.56 -15.17 -19.68
C GLY A 232 1.67 -16.52 -20.38
N GLU A 233 2.08 -17.57 -19.66
CA GLU A 233 2.21 -18.93 -20.17
C GLU A 233 0.91 -19.74 -20.04
N MET A 234 -0.19 -19.10 -19.62
CA MET A 234 -1.48 -19.79 -19.52
C MET A 234 -2.01 -20.14 -20.91
N PRO A 235 -2.40 -21.42 -21.14
CA PRO A 235 -2.97 -21.85 -22.39
C PRO A 235 -4.20 -21.01 -22.80
N LEU A 236 -4.31 -20.65 -24.07
CA LEU A 236 -5.37 -19.79 -24.58
C LEU A 236 -6.78 -20.31 -24.29
N PHE A 237 -6.98 -21.64 -24.29
CA PHE A 237 -8.29 -22.24 -23.99
C PHE A 237 -8.72 -22.07 -22.52
N ALA A 238 -7.78 -21.86 -21.60
CA ALA A 238 -8.06 -21.68 -20.17
C ALA A 238 -8.35 -20.22 -19.78
N GLN A 239 -7.85 -19.26 -20.57
CA GLN A 239 -7.98 -17.83 -20.27
C GLN A 239 -9.42 -17.34 -20.15
N PRO A 240 -10.39 -17.73 -21.04
CA PRO A 240 -11.77 -17.29 -20.91
C PRO A 240 -12.43 -17.80 -19.63
N LYS A 241 -12.09 -19.02 -19.20
CA LYS A 241 -12.61 -19.57 -17.93
C LYS A 241 -12.09 -18.80 -16.72
N LEU A 242 -10.78 -18.47 -16.72
CA LEU A 242 -10.20 -17.67 -15.65
C LEU A 242 -10.83 -16.28 -15.62
N LEU A 243 -11.00 -15.63 -16.78
CA LEU A 243 -11.62 -14.32 -16.88
C LEU A 243 -13.03 -14.32 -16.29
N ARG A 244 -13.81 -15.35 -16.59
CA ARG A 244 -15.16 -15.52 -16.04
C ARG A 244 -15.12 -15.65 -14.51
N ILE A 245 -14.19 -16.44 -13.97
CA ILE A 245 -14.01 -16.58 -12.51
C ILE A 245 -13.67 -15.25 -11.86
N LEU A 246 -12.80 -14.43 -12.47
CA LEU A 246 -12.42 -13.11 -11.96
C LEU A 246 -13.59 -12.11 -11.98
N GLN A 247 -14.53 -12.26 -12.91
CA GLN A 247 -15.68 -11.38 -13.06
C GLN A 247 -16.89 -11.80 -12.22
N GLU A 248 -17.20 -13.11 -12.22
CA GLU A 248 -18.41 -13.65 -11.62
C GLU A 248 -18.17 -14.26 -10.22
N TYR A 249 -16.92 -14.53 -9.86
CA TYR A 249 -16.57 -15.29 -8.65
C TYR A 249 -17.28 -16.65 -8.57
N GLU A 250 -17.46 -17.28 -9.72
CA GLU A 250 -18.08 -18.61 -9.85
C GLU A 250 -17.15 -19.54 -10.63
N LEU A 251 -17.08 -20.79 -10.17
CA LEU A 251 -16.32 -21.87 -10.78
C LEU A 251 -17.26 -23.00 -11.21
N GLU A 252 -17.05 -23.54 -12.40
CA GLU A 252 -17.61 -24.78 -12.86
C GLU A 252 -16.49 -25.80 -13.09
N ARG A 253 -16.57 -26.97 -12.46
CA ARG A 253 -15.61 -28.07 -12.70
C ARG A 253 -15.77 -28.64 -14.09
N VAL A 254 -14.71 -29.24 -14.63
CA VAL A 254 -14.76 -29.92 -15.92
C VAL A 254 -15.80 -31.09 -15.85
N GLY A 255 -16.73 -31.12 -16.82
CA GLY A 255 -17.82 -32.09 -16.86
C GLY A 255 -18.99 -31.79 -15.94
N SER A 256 -19.06 -30.61 -15.35
CA SER A 256 -20.15 -30.18 -14.47
C SER A 256 -20.69 -28.82 -14.87
N ASN A 257 -22.02 -28.65 -14.73
CA ASN A 257 -22.67 -27.33 -14.86
C ASN A 257 -23.00 -26.73 -13.48
N LYS A 258 -22.51 -27.37 -12.40
CA LYS A 258 -22.74 -26.88 -11.04
C LYS A 258 -21.83 -25.71 -10.76
N LYS A 259 -22.40 -24.55 -10.46
CA LYS A 259 -21.69 -23.34 -10.06
C LYS A 259 -21.25 -23.42 -8.60
N ILE A 260 -20.00 -23.15 -8.35
CA ILE A 260 -19.38 -23.07 -7.04
C ILE A 260 -18.99 -21.61 -6.80
N HIS A 261 -19.58 -20.97 -5.81
CA HIS A 261 -19.24 -19.61 -5.45
C HIS A 261 -17.86 -19.55 -4.78
N LEU A 262 -17.03 -18.61 -5.24
CA LEU A 262 -15.67 -18.44 -4.77
C LEU A 262 -15.54 -17.16 -3.94
N ASP A 263 -14.91 -17.28 -2.78
CA ASP A 263 -14.39 -16.16 -1.99
C ASP A 263 -12.87 -16.23 -1.99
N ILE A 264 -12.24 -15.77 -3.06
CA ILE A 264 -10.78 -15.78 -3.24
C ILE A 264 -10.25 -14.41 -3.63
N ARG A 265 -9.01 -14.17 -3.34
CA ARG A 265 -8.25 -13.04 -3.86
C ARG A 265 -7.20 -13.50 -4.86
#